data_91d3ac77ce295578a78442241a8eebc4
#
_entry.id   91d3ac77ce295578a78442241a8eebc4
#
_cell.length_a   1.000
_cell.length_b   1.000
_cell.length_c   1.000
_cell.angle_alpha   90.00
_cell.angle_beta   90.00
_cell.angle_gamma   90.00
#
_symmetry.space_group_name_H-M   'P 1'
#
loop_
_entity.id
_entity.type
_entity.pdbx_description
1 polymer ?
#
loop_
_entity_poly.entity_id
_entity_poly.type
_entity_poly.pdbx_seq_one_letter_code
_entity_poly.pdbx_strand_id
1 'polypeptide(L)'
;SKDEAKKDDSKGSVYYLNFKPEVDKQWQKIAKAYTEKTGVEVKVVTAASNQYETTLKSEIAGSNAPTLFQINGPVGYESWKDYCLDLTDTDLYKNLTDQSLAVKGEDGKAYGIPYTVETYGIIYNNAIMEKYFALDGAVVKSMDEINSYDKLKEVVEDMTAKKKDLGIDGVFASTSLKPGEDWRWQTHLANLPIYYEYKDNKVSNMDKIEFKYAENYKNILDLYMDNSVSEKGLLGSVDVATSMAEFALGQCAMVQNGNWAWSQISEVDGNTVKAEDIKFMPIYFGVDDENEGLCTGTENFWCINSQASKEDIQATKDFLTWLTTDSEGKAYMYKSTDDGGLGNAAPFTTFGEDERSSDPLAVEMYKWMESGKTSVSWNFTTFPSQTFKDDFGAALLEYANGNMSFDKVEKQVVDEWASEKG
;
A
#
# COMPACT_ATOMS: atom_id res chain seq x y z
N SER A 1 -5.34 -22.52 47.78
CA SER A 1 -6.19 -21.47 47.22
C SER A 1 -5.45 -20.82 46.07
N LYS A 2 -5.92 -21.05 44.89
CA LYS A 2 -5.44 -20.36 43.73
C LYS A 2 -6.07 -18.96 43.77
N ASP A 3 -5.30 -17.97 44.14
CA ASP A 3 -5.63 -16.59 43.88
C ASP A 3 -5.52 -16.40 42.35
N GLU A 4 -6.58 -16.72 41.62
CA GLU A 4 -6.78 -16.15 40.30
C GLU A 4 -6.89 -14.65 40.54
N ALA A 5 -5.90 -13.91 40.03
CA ALA A 5 -5.98 -12.46 40.01
C ALA A 5 -7.31 -12.07 39.42
N LYS A 6 -8.20 -11.50 40.23
CA LYS A 6 -9.51 -11.01 39.75
C LYS A 6 -9.21 -10.00 38.65
N LYS A 7 -9.68 -10.29 37.44
CA LYS A 7 -9.69 -9.30 36.36
C LYS A 7 -10.40 -8.06 36.91
N ASP A 8 -9.72 -6.94 36.85
CA ASP A 8 -10.34 -5.67 37.23
C ASP A 8 -11.20 -5.21 36.08
N ASP A 9 -12.47 -5.68 36.07
CA ASP A 9 -13.44 -5.34 35.02
C ASP A 9 -13.69 -3.83 34.91
N SER A 10 -13.31 -3.02 35.94
CA SER A 10 -13.44 -1.57 35.91
C SER A 10 -12.47 -0.91 34.93
N LYS A 11 -11.40 -1.58 34.53
CA LYS A 11 -10.40 -1.07 33.58
C LYS A 11 -10.80 -1.33 32.13
N GLY A 12 -11.78 -2.16 31.90
CA GLY A 12 -12.12 -2.64 30.57
C GLY A 12 -11.03 -3.55 29.99
N SER A 13 -11.22 -3.94 28.75
CA SER A 13 -10.28 -4.76 27.99
C SER A 13 -10.29 -4.36 26.53
N VAL A 14 -9.25 -4.77 25.81
CA VAL A 14 -9.09 -4.53 24.38
C VAL A 14 -9.10 -5.87 23.65
N TYR A 15 -9.92 -5.98 22.64
CA TYR A 15 -9.88 -7.09 21.70
C TYR A 15 -9.66 -6.52 20.29
N TYR A 16 -8.46 -6.73 19.75
CA TYR A 16 -8.08 -6.28 18.42
C TYR A 16 -8.14 -7.42 17.41
N LEU A 17 -9.00 -7.29 16.41
CA LEU A 17 -8.98 -8.18 15.25
C LEU A 17 -8.02 -7.60 14.21
N ASN A 18 -6.85 -8.19 14.09
CA ASN A 18 -5.77 -7.73 13.23
C ASN A 18 -5.91 -8.27 11.81
N PHE A 19 -5.67 -7.40 10.85
CA PHE A 19 -5.77 -7.67 9.42
C PHE A 19 -4.51 -8.30 8.81
N LYS A 20 -3.31 -8.03 9.39
CA LYS A 20 -2.02 -8.38 8.77
C LYS A 20 -1.37 -9.60 9.43
N PRO A 21 -1.48 -10.80 8.80
CA PRO A 21 -0.86 -12.02 9.36
C PRO A 21 0.65 -11.90 9.55
N GLU A 22 1.35 -11.17 8.68
CA GLU A 22 2.80 -11.01 8.67
C GLU A 22 3.36 -10.31 9.91
N VAL A 23 2.52 -9.61 10.67
CA VAL A 23 2.92 -8.91 11.90
C VAL A 23 2.22 -9.43 13.16
N ASP A 24 1.61 -10.61 13.09
CA ASP A 24 0.93 -11.20 14.25
C ASP A 24 1.86 -11.33 15.46
N LYS A 25 3.06 -11.82 15.25
CA LYS A 25 4.05 -12.00 16.30
C LYS A 25 4.36 -10.69 17.04
N GLN A 26 4.50 -9.61 16.30
CA GLN A 26 4.73 -8.27 16.84
C GLN A 26 3.53 -7.80 17.66
N TRP A 27 2.31 -8.00 17.16
CA TRP A 27 1.10 -7.63 17.90
C TRP A 27 0.94 -8.42 19.19
N GLN A 28 1.31 -9.71 19.22
CA GLN A 28 1.28 -10.50 20.45
C GLN A 28 2.25 -9.93 21.50
N LYS A 29 3.43 -9.47 21.10
CA LYS A 29 4.38 -8.80 21.98
C LYS A 29 3.85 -7.47 22.50
N ILE A 30 3.25 -6.67 21.65
CA ILE A 30 2.65 -5.38 22.01
C ILE A 30 1.55 -5.57 23.06
N ALA A 31 0.66 -6.54 22.83
CA ALA A 31 -0.40 -6.87 23.76
C ALA A 31 0.13 -7.24 25.14
N LYS A 32 1.14 -8.11 25.17
CA LYS A 32 1.79 -8.55 26.41
C LYS A 32 2.43 -7.37 27.14
N ALA A 33 3.19 -6.54 26.44
CA ALA A 33 3.87 -5.38 27.03
C ALA A 33 2.89 -4.38 27.65
N TYR A 34 1.81 -4.08 26.95
CA TYR A 34 0.80 -3.16 27.45
C TYR A 34 0.05 -3.72 28.66
N THR A 35 -0.29 -5.00 28.65
CA THR A 35 -0.94 -5.66 29.79
C THR A 35 -0.02 -5.68 31.01
N GLU A 36 1.26 -5.99 30.85
CA GLU A 36 2.25 -5.95 31.94
C GLU A 36 2.40 -4.56 32.54
N LYS A 37 2.33 -3.53 31.71
CA LYS A 37 2.47 -2.13 32.15
C LYS A 37 1.22 -1.59 32.85
N THR A 38 0.04 -1.93 32.38
CA THR A 38 -1.22 -1.27 32.77
C THR A 38 -2.18 -2.15 33.55
N GLY A 39 -2.04 -3.46 33.46
CA GLY A 39 -3.02 -4.43 33.97
C GLY A 39 -4.26 -4.58 33.08
N VAL A 40 -4.33 -3.85 31.97
CA VAL A 40 -5.44 -3.97 31.00
C VAL A 40 -5.17 -5.15 30.07
N GLU A 41 -6.14 -6.06 29.99
CA GLU A 41 -6.03 -7.21 29.09
C GLU A 41 -6.13 -6.74 27.64
N VAL A 42 -5.20 -7.15 26.81
CA VAL A 42 -5.22 -6.93 25.36
C VAL A 42 -5.15 -8.29 24.68
N LYS A 43 -6.18 -8.61 23.94
CA LYS A 43 -6.25 -9.81 23.10
C LYS A 43 -6.14 -9.41 21.64
N VAL A 44 -5.19 -10.01 20.93
CA VAL A 44 -5.05 -9.83 19.48
C VAL A 44 -5.33 -11.16 18.80
N VAL A 45 -6.31 -11.14 17.91
CA VAL A 45 -6.61 -12.27 17.03
C VAL A 45 -6.35 -11.80 15.60
N THR A 46 -5.54 -12.56 14.89
CA THR A 46 -5.17 -12.24 13.51
C THR A 46 -5.97 -13.12 12.55
N ALA A 47 -6.71 -12.48 11.65
CA ALA A 47 -7.44 -13.18 10.62
C ALA A 47 -6.48 -13.79 9.59
N ALA A 48 -6.80 -14.96 9.06
CA ALA A 48 -6.06 -15.55 7.96
C ALA A 48 -6.14 -14.68 6.71
N SER A 49 -5.15 -14.79 5.83
CA SER A 49 -5.12 -14.07 4.55
C SER A 49 -6.45 -14.23 3.80
N ASN A 50 -6.98 -13.11 3.29
CA ASN A 50 -8.25 -13.03 2.55
C ASN A 50 -9.49 -13.46 3.35
N GLN A 51 -9.39 -13.61 4.67
CA GLN A 51 -10.51 -14.03 5.54
C GLN A 51 -10.97 -12.93 6.49
N TYR A 52 -10.43 -11.72 6.38
CA TYR A 52 -10.71 -10.67 7.35
C TYR A 52 -12.20 -10.30 7.43
N GLU A 53 -12.82 -10.00 6.30
CA GLU A 53 -14.23 -9.61 6.25
C GLU A 53 -15.14 -10.72 6.79
N THR A 54 -14.87 -11.98 6.43
CA THR A 54 -15.62 -13.14 6.91
C THR A 54 -15.47 -13.30 8.41
N THR A 55 -14.25 -13.16 8.93
CA THR A 55 -13.97 -13.27 10.37
C THR A 55 -14.63 -12.13 11.13
N LEU A 56 -14.49 -10.89 10.65
CA LEU A 56 -15.11 -9.73 11.29
C LEU A 56 -16.64 -9.88 11.36
N LYS A 57 -17.25 -10.31 10.26
CA LYS A 57 -18.70 -10.51 10.19
C LYS A 57 -19.18 -11.54 11.22
N SER A 58 -18.42 -12.60 11.43
CA SER A 58 -18.75 -13.63 12.40
C SER A 58 -18.53 -13.18 13.85
N GLU A 59 -17.49 -12.40 14.12
CA GLU A 59 -17.08 -12.00 15.47
C GLU A 59 -17.83 -10.77 16.00
N ILE A 60 -18.13 -9.80 15.15
CA ILE A 60 -18.63 -8.49 15.60
C ILE A 60 -20.07 -8.54 16.15
N ALA A 61 -20.85 -9.50 15.72
CA ALA A 61 -22.21 -9.70 16.20
C ALA A 61 -22.29 -10.57 17.47
N GLY A 62 -21.18 -11.15 17.91
CA GLY A 62 -21.10 -12.05 19.05
C GLY A 62 -20.95 -11.32 20.39
N SER A 63 -21.04 -12.08 21.48
CA SER A 63 -20.89 -11.56 22.84
C SER A 63 -19.46 -11.14 23.18
N ASN A 64 -18.46 -11.66 22.46
CA ASN A 64 -17.05 -11.32 22.59
C ASN A 64 -16.56 -10.63 21.35
N ALA A 65 -17.24 -9.59 20.92
CA ALA A 65 -16.91 -8.85 19.70
C ALA A 65 -15.61 -8.07 19.84
N PRO A 66 -14.86 -7.89 18.74
CA PRO A 66 -13.72 -7.00 18.76
C PRO A 66 -14.12 -5.58 19.19
N THR A 67 -13.31 -4.98 20.07
CA THR A 67 -13.45 -3.57 20.44
C THR A 67 -12.70 -2.67 19.45
N LEU A 68 -11.69 -3.22 18.80
CA LEU A 68 -10.87 -2.57 17.80
C LEU A 68 -10.81 -3.45 16.55
N PHE A 69 -11.13 -2.88 15.41
CA PHE A 69 -11.08 -3.57 14.12
C PHE A 69 -10.63 -2.62 13.02
N GLN A 70 -10.42 -3.15 11.83
CA GLN A 70 -9.93 -2.38 10.68
C GLN A 70 -10.94 -2.36 9.55
N ILE A 71 -11.01 -1.22 8.87
CA ILE A 71 -11.67 -1.08 7.58
C ILE A 71 -10.64 -0.63 6.54
N ASN A 72 -10.93 -0.89 5.27
CA ASN A 72 -10.03 -0.58 4.16
C ASN A 72 -10.29 0.78 3.50
N GLY A 73 -11.25 1.55 3.99
CA GLY A 73 -11.59 2.86 3.46
C GLY A 73 -13.10 3.10 3.37
N PRO A 74 -13.56 4.00 2.49
CA PRO A 74 -14.97 4.36 2.39
C PRO A 74 -15.93 3.19 2.13
N VAL A 75 -15.52 2.23 1.30
CA VAL A 75 -16.34 1.03 1.01
C VAL A 75 -16.49 0.18 2.27
N GLY A 76 -15.40 -0.03 2.99
CA GLY A 76 -15.44 -0.74 4.27
C GLY A 76 -16.28 0.00 5.31
N TYR A 77 -16.21 1.33 5.34
CA TYR A 77 -17.05 2.14 6.22
C TYR A 77 -18.55 1.92 5.94
N GLU A 78 -18.97 1.93 4.68
CA GLU A 78 -20.37 1.68 4.33
C GLU A 78 -20.86 0.33 4.83
N SER A 79 -20.01 -0.70 4.82
CA SER A 79 -20.34 -2.03 5.33
C SER A 79 -20.43 -2.08 6.86
N TRP A 80 -19.62 -1.28 7.56
CA TRP A 80 -19.41 -1.40 9.01
C TRP A 80 -19.82 -0.17 9.81
N LYS A 81 -20.41 0.85 9.19
CA LYS A 81 -20.71 2.14 9.84
C LYS A 81 -21.54 2.03 11.12
N ASP A 82 -22.42 1.04 11.23
CA ASP A 82 -23.23 0.84 12.42
C ASP A 82 -22.42 0.40 13.65
N TYR A 83 -21.18 -0.03 13.42
CA TYR A 83 -20.25 -0.45 14.46
C TYR A 83 -19.10 0.54 14.67
N CYS A 84 -19.03 1.62 13.91
CA CYS A 84 -17.93 2.57 13.98
C CYS A 84 -18.26 3.71 14.94
N LEU A 85 -17.44 3.85 15.99
CA LEU A 85 -17.54 4.94 16.94
C LEU A 85 -17.04 6.25 16.30
N ASP A 86 -17.71 7.36 16.58
CA ASP A 86 -17.21 8.71 16.25
C ASP A 86 -15.92 8.99 17.05
N LEU A 87 -14.84 9.22 16.35
CA LEU A 87 -13.50 9.47 16.93
C LEU A 87 -13.04 10.91 16.79
N THR A 88 -13.93 11.81 16.36
CA THR A 88 -13.60 13.22 16.08
C THR A 88 -12.99 13.95 17.28
N ASP A 89 -13.48 13.67 18.49
CA ASP A 89 -13.01 14.32 19.72
C ASP A 89 -11.82 13.61 20.38
N THR A 90 -11.28 12.57 19.74
CA THR A 90 -10.13 11.86 20.29
C THR A 90 -8.82 12.54 19.96
N ASP A 91 -7.81 12.39 20.83
CA ASP A 91 -6.44 12.80 20.53
C ASP A 91 -5.87 12.08 19.32
N LEU A 92 -6.29 10.83 19.10
CA LEU A 92 -5.91 10.04 17.95
C LEU A 92 -6.21 10.77 16.63
N TYR A 93 -7.44 11.28 16.48
CA TYR A 93 -7.83 12.07 15.31
C TYR A 93 -7.11 13.42 15.25
N LYS A 94 -7.06 14.13 16.39
CA LYS A 94 -6.44 15.46 16.46
C LYS A 94 -4.95 15.45 16.14
N ASN A 95 -4.26 14.35 16.45
CA ASN A 95 -2.83 14.20 16.21
C ASN A 95 -2.47 13.74 14.79
N LEU A 96 -3.45 13.50 13.93
CA LEU A 96 -3.14 13.20 12.53
C LEU A 96 -2.40 14.36 11.87
N THR A 97 -1.37 14.04 11.09
CA THR A 97 -0.63 15.03 10.29
C THR A 97 -1.52 15.69 9.25
N ASP A 98 -2.49 14.96 8.75
CA ASP A 98 -3.50 15.41 7.81
C ASP A 98 -4.84 14.72 8.17
N GLN A 99 -5.76 15.50 8.72
CA GLN A 99 -7.06 14.99 9.17
C GLN A 99 -7.96 14.52 8.00
N SER A 100 -7.67 14.97 6.79
CA SER A 100 -8.38 14.50 5.60
C SER A 100 -8.10 13.02 5.27
N LEU A 101 -7.05 12.43 5.86
CA LEU A 101 -6.75 11.01 5.71
C LEU A 101 -7.73 10.10 6.46
N ALA A 102 -8.47 10.64 7.45
CA ALA A 102 -9.45 9.85 8.18
C ALA A 102 -10.64 9.50 7.29
N VAL A 103 -11.24 8.34 7.54
CA VAL A 103 -12.51 7.99 6.91
C VAL A 103 -13.62 8.76 7.62
N LYS A 104 -14.34 9.57 6.87
CA LYS A 104 -15.42 10.42 7.38
C LYS A 104 -16.77 9.94 6.87
N GLY A 105 -17.78 10.05 7.75
CA GLY A 105 -19.16 9.85 7.37
C GLY A 105 -19.75 11.07 6.65
N GLU A 106 -20.97 10.95 6.19
CA GLU A 106 -21.73 12.07 5.56
C GLU A 106 -21.90 13.27 6.50
N ASP A 107 -21.88 13.01 7.82
CA ASP A 107 -21.94 14.03 8.87
C ASP A 107 -20.61 14.79 9.08
N GLY A 108 -19.57 14.45 8.32
CA GLY A 108 -18.25 15.06 8.44
C GLY A 108 -17.42 14.58 9.63
N LYS A 109 -17.93 13.67 10.44
CA LYS A 109 -17.23 13.11 11.60
C LYS A 109 -16.27 12.00 11.19
N ALA A 110 -15.20 11.80 11.98
CA ALA A 110 -14.18 10.80 11.72
C ALA A 110 -14.53 9.47 12.38
N TYR A 111 -14.56 8.39 11.61
CA TYR A 111 -14.92 7.06 12.08
C TYR A 111 -13.81 6.02 11.89
N GLY A 112 -12.88 6.27 11.00
CA GLY A 112 -11.71 5.41 10.78
C GLY A 112 -10.43 6.24 10.78
N ILE A 113 -9.45 5.82 11.57
CA ILE A 113 -8.18 6.55 11.72
C ILE A 113 -7.07 5.74 11.09
N PRO A 114 -6.34 6.28 10.09
CA PRO A 114 -5.20 5.58 9.51
C PRO A 114 -4.07 5.47 10.54
N TYR A 115 -3.44 4.31 10.59
CA TYR A 115 -2.31 4.11 11.51
C TYR A 115 -0.98 3.91 10.79
N THR A 116 -1.02 3.69 9.49
CA THR A 116 0.18 3.61 8.65
C THR A 116 -0.11 4.20 7.28
N VAL A 117 0.91 4.83 6.72
CA VAL A 117 0.91 5.31 5.34
C VAL A 117 1.84 4.42 4.55
N GLU A 118 1.44 4.07 3.34
CA GLU A 118 2.22 3.26 2.44
C GLU A 118 2.35 3.98 1.09
N THR A 119 3.34 3.59 0.31
CA THR A 119 3.59 4.21 -0.99
C THR A 119 4.02 3.18 -2.02
N TYR A 120 3.76 3.47 -3.28
CA TYR A 120 4.33 2.74 -4.38
C TYR A 120 4.75 3.69 -5.50
N GLY A 121 5.62 3.19 -6.33
CA GLY A 121 6.15 3.88 -7.48
C GLY A 121 6.99 2.89 -8.28
N ILE A 122 7.99 3.38 -8.98
CA ILE A 122 8.99 2.53 -9.63
C ILE A 122 10.18 2.42 -8.67
N ILE A 123 10.41 1.19 -8.18
CA ILE A 123 11.59 0.87 -7.40
C ILE A 123 12.74 0.63 -8.37
N TYR A 124 13.90 1.21 -8.11
CA TYR A 124 15.08 0.98 -8.95
C TYR A 124 16.32 0.62 -8.13
N ASN A 125 17.18 -0.16 -8.77
CA ASN A 125 18.50 -0.50 -8.23
C ASN A 125 19.51 0.56 -8.69
N ASN A 126 19.90 1.44 -7.79
CA ASN A 126 20.78 2.57 -8.11
C ASN A 126 22.17 2.11 -8.59
N ALA A 127 22.64 0.95 -8.14
CA ALA A 127 23.92 0.42 -8.61
C ALA A 127 23.89 0.12 -10.12
N ILE A 128 22.77 -0.41 -10.62
CA ILE A 128 22.59 -0.66 -12.07
C ILE A 128 22.43 0.68 -12.81
N MET A 129 21.67 1.62 -12.25
CA MET A 129 21.49 2.94 -12.87
C MET A 129 22.81 3.69 -13.00
N GLU A 130 23.66 3.69 -11.97
CA GLU A 130 24.97 4.31 -12.01
C GLU A 130 25.87 3.65 -13.08
N LYS A 131 25.80 2.35 -13.23
CA LYS A 131 26.49 1.61 -14.29
C LYS A 131 26.03 2.07 -15.68
N TYR A 132 24.71 2.27 -15.85
CA TYR A 132 24.16 2.81 -17.09
C TYR A 132 24.66 4.23 -17.38
N PHE A 133 24.64 5.11 -16.39
CA PHE A 133 25.08 6.50 -16.56
C PHE A 133 26.57 6.60 -17.00
N ALA A 134 27.37 5.62 -16.62
CA ALA A 134 28.77 5.55 -16.97
C ALA A 134 29.04 5.02 -18.41
N LEU A 135 28.00 4.48 -19.08
CA LEU A 135 28.17 3.98 -20.45
C LEU A 135 28.26 5.13 -21.44
N ASP A 136 29.11 4.95 -22.47
CA ASP A 136 29.16 5.86 -23.59
C ASP A 136 27.81 5.88 -24.31
N GLY A 137 27.32 7.08 -24.61
CA GLY A 137 26.07 7.27 -25.31
C GLY A 137 24.82 7.04 -24.46
N ALA A 138 24.94 6.93 -23.13
CA ALA A 138 23.76 6.92 -22.25
C ALA A 138 22.95 8.20 -22.46
N VAL A 139 21.63 8.05 -22.57
CA VAL A 139 20.69 9.15 -22.83
C VAL A 139 20.75 10.21 -21.75
N VAL A 140 20.93 9.78 -20.51
CA VAL A 140 21.04 10.64 -19.31
C VAL A 140 22.24 10.24 -18.48
N LYS A 141 22.69 11.14 -17.60
CA LYS A 141 23.85 10.94 -16.73
C LYS A 141 23.48 10.93 -15.23
N SER A 142 22.22 11.18 -14.89
CA SER A 142 21.72 11.16 -13.51
C SER A 142 20.24 10.83 -13.46
N MET A 143 19.76 10.38 -12.29
CA MET A 143 18.34 10.12 -12.08
C MET A 143 17.48 11.38 -12.22
N ASP A 144 18.00 12.55 -11.88
CA ASP A 144 17.27 13.82 -11.96
C ASP A 144 16.85 14.17 -13.39
N GLU A 145 17.53 13.64 -14.38
CA GLU A 145 17.19 13.85 -15.79
C GLU A 145 16.00 12.96 -16.23
N ILE A 146 15.66 11.93 -15.46
CA ILE A 146 14.48 11.09 -15.70
C ILE A 146 13.32 11.75 -14.94
N ASN A 147 12.58 12.62 -15.60
CA ASN A 147 11.59 13.49 -14.98
C ASN A 147 10.26 13.56 -15.75
N SER A 148 10.08 12.68 -16.74
CA SER A 148 8.86 12.59 -17.55
C SER A 148 8.71 11.20 -18.12
N TYR A 149 7.49 10.86 -18.55
CA TYR A 149 7.24 9.60 -19.27
C TYR A 149 8.12 9.47 -20.51
N ASP A 150 8.21 10.53 -21.32
CA ASP A 150 8.98 10.49 -22.55
C ASP A 150 10.46 10.20 -22.27
N LYS A 151 11.01 10.81 -21.23
CA LYS A 151 12.42 10.58 -20.85
C LYS A 151 12.60 9.19 -20.25
N LEU A 152 11.65 8.72 -19.43
CA LEU A 152 11.68 7.36 -18.88
C LEU A 152 11.69 6.33 -20.01
N LYS A 153 10.79 6.49 -20.99
CA LYS A 153 10.70 5.60 -22.14
C LYS A 153 12.01 5.56 -22.92
N GLU A 154 12.58 6.72 -23.21
CA GLU A 154 13.85 6.86 -23.94
C GLU A 154 14.99 6.12 -23.21
N VAL A 155 15.11 6.31 -21.90
CA VAL A 155 16.10 5.64 -21.06
C VAL A 155 15.88 4.13 -21.02
N VAL A 156 14.64 3.69 -20.81
CA VAL A 156 14.29 2.27 -20.72
C VAL A 156 14.61 1.55 -22.04
N GLU A 157 14.25 2.15 -23.17
CA GLU A 157 14.56 1.59 -24.49
C GLU A 157 16.05 1.50 -24.76
N ASP A 158 16.82 2.53 -24.36
CA ASP A 158 18.27 2.54 -24.47
C ASP A 158 18.92 1.49 -23.55
N MET A 159 18.45 1.35 -22.32
CA MET A 159 18.91 0.31 -21.40
C MET A 159 18.63 -1.08 -21.96
N THR A 160 17.47 -1.29 -22.57
CA THR A 160 17.14 -2.56 -23.24
C THR A 160 18.13 -2.88 -24.35
N ALA A 161 18.49 -1.89 -25.18
CA ALA A 161 19.50 -2.05 -26.22
C ALA A 161 20.90 -2.37 -25.65
N LYS A 162 21.16 -1.95 -24.42
CA LYS A 162 22.46 -2.11 -23.72
C LYS A 162 22.44 -3.17 -22.62
N LYS A 163 21.46 -4.06 -22.61
CA LYS A 163 21.31 -5.10 -21.59
C LYS A 163 22.60 -5.91 -21.35
N LYS A 164 23.28 -6.23 -22.41
CA LYS A 164 24.50 -7.04 -22.36
C LYS A 164 25.62 -6.31 -21.59
N ASP A 165 25.80 -5.02 -21.86
CA ASP A 165 26.79 -4.20 -21.17
C ASP A 165 26.45 -3.99 -19.71
N LEU A 166 25.15 -4.00 -19.38
CA LEU A 166 24.65 -3.83 -18.02
C LEU A 166 24.57 -5.16 -17.23
N GLY A 167 24.66 -6.29 -17.92
CA GLY A 167 24.54 -7.59 -17.28
C GLY A 167 23.14 -7.89 -16.76
N ILE A 168 22.12 -7.38 -17.43
CA ILE A 168 20.70 -7.57 -17.06
C ILE A 168 19.96 -8.34 -18.16
N ASP A 169 18.86 -8.98 -17.79
CA ASP A 169 18.01 -9.74 -18.70
C ASP A 169 16.83 -8.92 -19.21
N GLY A 170 16.47 -7.88 -18.48
CA GLY A 170 15.45 -6.91 -18.83
C GLY A 170 15.63 -5.66 -17.98
N VAL A 171 14.99 -4.56 -18.36
CA VAL A 171 15.02 -3.33 -17.56
C VAL A 171 14.07 -3.46 -16.37
N PHE A 172 12.88 -3.99 -16.62
CA PHE A 172 11.87 -4.23 -15.57
C PHE A 172 11.82 -5.71 -15.16
N ALA A 173 11.52 -5.95 -13.90
CA ALA A 173 11.05 -7.26 -13.46
C ALA A 173 9.80 -7.64 -14.27
N SER A 174 9.61 -8.92 -14.47
CA SER A 174 8.47 -9.43 -15.24
C SER A 174 7.15 -8.96 -14.66
N THR A 175 6.29 -8.47 -15.54
CA THR A 175 4.94 -8.06 -15.17
C THR A 175 4.15 -9.27 -14.71
N SER A 176 3.76 -9.31 -13.45
CA SER A 176 3.06 -10.46 -12.87
C SER A 176 1.57 -10.38 -13.22
N LEU A 177 1.16 -11.15 -14.25
CA LEU A 177 -0.23 -11.22 -14.69
C LEU A 177 -0.91 -12.54 -14.35
N LYS A 178 -0.27 -13.38 -13.52
CA LYS A 178 -0.91 -14.58 -13.00
C LYS A 178 -2.20 -14.18 -12.26
N PRO A 179 -3.35 -14.84 -12.53
CA PRO A 179 -4.58 -14.57 -11.80
C PRO A 179 -4.37 -14.61 -10.28
N GLY A 180 -4.85 -13.57 -9.60
CA GLY A 180 -4.64 -13.37 -8.17
C GLY A 180 -3.34 -12.66 -7.78
N GLU A 181 -2.42 -12.45 -8.74
CA GLU A 181 -1.13 -11.80 -8.52
C GLU A 181 -0.99 -10.48 -9.29
N ASP A 182 -2.04 -10.04 -9.95
CA ASP A 182 -2.07 -8.93 -10.92
C ASP A 182 -2.55 -7.59 -10.34
N TRP A 183 -2.70 -7.51 -9.02
CA TRP A 183 -3.22 -6.32 -8.33
C TRP A 183 -2.38 -5.05 -8.56
N ARG A 184 -1.09 -5.17 -8.86
CA ARG A 184 -0.25 -4.01 -9.21
C ARG A 184 -0.73 -3.28 -10.44
N TRP A 185 -1.38 -3.99 -11.35
CA TRP A 185 -1.80 -3.45 -12.64
C TRP A 185 -3.27 -3.08 -12.66
N GLN A 186 -4.13 -3.96 -12.16
CA GLN A 186 -5.58 -3.70 -12.13
C GLN A 186 -5.99 -2.79 -10.96
N THR A 187 -5.13 -2.57 -9.97
CA THR A 187 -5.39 -1.71 -8.82
C THR A 187 -4.39 -0.56 -8.74
N HIS A 188 -3.11 -0.84 -8.57
CA HIS A 188 -2.11 0.20 -8.32
C HIS A 188 -1.84 1.06 -9.55
N LEU A 189 -1.52 0.49 -10.68
CA LEU A 189 -1.32 1.27 -11.89
C LEU A 189 -2.63 1.92 -12.35
N ALA A 190 -3.73 1.19 -12.25
CA ALA A 190 -5.07 1.69 -12.61
C ALA A 190 -5.50 2.89 -11.76
N ASN A 191 -4.94 3.05 -10.57
CA ASN A 191 -5.21 4.21 -9.73
C ASN A 191 -4.83 5.54 -10.40
N LEU A 192 -3.77 5.56 -11.21
CA LEU A 192 -3.29 6.79 -11.85
C LEU A 192 -4.30 7.40 -12.83
N PRO A 193 -4.82 6.67 -13.82
CA PRO A 193 -5.84 7.25 -14.71
C PRO A 193 -7.10 7.68 -13.96
N ILE A 194 -7.48 6.97 -12.91
CA ILE A 194 -8.65 7.31 -12.11
C ILE A 194 -8.37 8.55 -11.25
N TYR A 195 -7.20 8.64 -10.65
CA TYR A 195 -6.77 9.83 -9.90
C TYR A 195 -6.86 11.10 -10.75
N TYR A 196 -6.32 11.08 -11.97
CA TYR A 196 -6.34 12.26 -12.85
C TYR A 196 -7.74 12.58 -13.36
N GLU A 197 -8.55 11.57 -13.65
CA GLU A 197 -9.96 11.79 -14.05
C GLU A 197 -10.77 12.38 -12.89
N TYR A 198 -10.60 11.89 -11.68
CA TYR A 198 -11.23 12.47 -10.48
C TYR A 198 -10.79 13.91 -10.26
N LYS A 199 -9.51 14.19 -10.41
CA LYS A 199 -8.95 15.53 -10.26
C LYS A 199 -9.55 16.52 -11.27
N ASP A 200 -9.67 16.10 -12.54
CA ASP A 200 -10.28 16.91 -13.60
C ASP A 200 -11.74 17.25 -13.29
N ASN A 201 -12.47 16.33 -12.70
CA ASN A 201 -13.87 16.48 -12.33
C ASN A 201 -14.06 17.05 -10.92
N LYS A 202 -12.98 17.30 -10.17
CA LYS A 202 -12.99 17.81 -8.78
C LYS A 202 -13.84 16.96 -7.85
N VAL A 203 -13.71 15.65 -7.97
CA VAL A 203 -14.44 14.66 -7.17
C VAL A 203 -13.47 13.66 -6.54
N SER A 204 -13.94 12.89 -5.58
CA SER A 204 -13.20 11.80 -4.93
C SER A 204 -13.79 10.41 -5.22
N ASN A 205 -14.87 10.36 -5.99
CA ASN A 205 -15.57 9.15 -6.39
C ASN A 205 -16.42 9.43 -7.63
N MET A 206 -16.63 8.43 -8.47
CA MET A 206 -17.49 8.54 -9.65
C MET A 206 -18.28 7.25 -9.86
N ASP A 207 -19.57 7.37 -10.18
CA ASP A 207 -20.41 6.23 -10.52
C ASP A 207 -20.14 5.70 -11.92
N LYS A 208 -19.65 6.56 -12.79
CA LYS A 208 -19.25 6.25 -14.18
C LYS A 208 -17.95 6.95 -14.48
N ILE A 209 -17.07 6.29 -15.22
CA ILE A 209 -15.81 6.86 -15.70
C ILE A 209 -15.77 6.85 -17.22
N GLU A 210 -15.03 7.78 -17.79
CA GLU A 210 -14.73 7.82 -19.21
C GLU A 210 -13.46 7.05 -19.56
N PHE A 211 -12.63 6.77 -18.55
CA PHE A 211 -11.29 6.22 -18.69
C PHE A 211 -10.44 7.10 -19.61
N LYS A 212 -10.53 8.41 -19.38
CA LYS A 212 -9.91 9.45 -20.19
C LYS A 212 -8.40 9.26 -20.40
N TYR A 213 -7.72 8.73 -19.40
CA TYR A 213 -6.27 8.52 -19.42
C TYR A 213 -5.88 7.07 -19.74
N ALA A 214 -6.76 6.33 -20.43
CA ALA A 214 -6.52 4.94 -20.80
C ALA A 214 -5.26 4.76 -21.64
N GLU A 215 -4.97 5.69 -22.55
CA GLU A 215 -3.77 5.62 -23.39
C GLU A 215 -2.49 5.78 -22.57
N ASN A 216 -2.49 6.68 -21.58
CA ASN A 216 -1.36 6.84 -20.67
C ASN A 216 -1.12 5.56 -19.86
N TYR A 217 -2.21 4.93 -19.41
CA TYR A 217 -2.14 3.63 -18.74
C TYR A 217 -1.51 2.56 -19.64
N LYS A 218 -2.01 2.46 -20.87
CA LYS A 218 -1.48 1.52 -21.87
C LYS A 218 0.00 1.75 -22.13
N ASN A 219 0.42 3.00 -22.26
CA ASN A 219 1.82 3.35 -22.52
C ASN A 219 2.76 2.84 -21.41
N ILE A 220 2.37 3.00 -20.16
CA ILE A 220 3.16 2.51 -19.02
C ILE A 220 3.17 0.98 -18.98
N LEU A 221 2.00 0.35 -19.15
CA LEU A 221 1.92 -1.12 -19.14
C LEU A 221 2.75 -1.73 -20.27
N ASP A 222 2.65 -1.17 -21.49
CA ASP A 222 3.46 -1.60 -22.62
C ASP A 222 4.95 -1.43 -22.36
N LEU A 223 5.33 -0.30 -21.76
CA LEU A 223 6.73 -0.05 -21.40
C LEU A 223 7.26 -1.14 -20.46
N TYR A 224 6.48 -1.52 -19.46
CA TYR A 224 6.84 -2.60 -18.54
C TYR A 224 6.97 -3.94 -19.26
N MET A 225 5.94 -4.30 -20.04
CA MET A 225 5.89 -5.62 -20.69
C MET A 225 6.91 -5.77 -21.81
N ASP A 226 7.16 -4.72 -22.58
CA ASP A 226 8.07 -4.77 -23.73
C ASP A 226 9.55 -4.76 -23.30
N ASN A 227 9.86 -4.37 -22.06
CA ASN A 227 11.21 -4.20 -21.57
C ASN A 227 11.47 -5.02 -20.29
N SER A 228 10.74 -6.10 -20.09
CA SER A 228 10.85 -6.95 -18.91
C SER A 228 11.75 -8.18 -19.15
N VAL A 229 12.05 -8.87 -18.05
CA VAL A 229 12.86 -10.09 -18.07
C VAL A 229 12.17 -11.19 -18.87
N SER A 230 10.87 -11.40 -18.66
CA SER A 230 10.08 -12.43 -19.38
C SER A 230 9.35 -11.84 -20.57
N GLU A 231 9.18 -12.64 -21.60
CA GLU A 231 8.36 -12.29 -22.77
C GLU A 231 6.88 -12.22 -22.40
N LYS A 232 6.12 -11.39 -23.13
CA LYS A 232 4.69 -11.15 -22.89
C LYS A 232 3.85 -12.41 -22.79
N GLY A 233 4.11 -13.40 -23.65
CA GLY A 233 3.35 -14.64 -23.70
C GLY A 233 3.50 -15.52 -22.44
N LEU A 234 4.45 -15.22 -21.58
CA LEU A 234 4.73 -15.98 -20.35
C LEU A 234 4.15 -15.31 -19.09
N LEU A 235 3.64 -14.10 -19.19
CA LEU A 235 3.27 -13.28 -18.02
C LEU A 235 2.11 -13.86 -17.21
N GLY A 236 1.26 -14.67 -17.80
CA GLY A 236 0.17 -15.36 -17.11
C GLY A 236 0.61 -16.40 -16.09
N SER A 237 1.87 -16.83 -16.13
CA SER A 237 2.46 -17.75 -15.16
C SER A 237 3.42 -17.04 -14.18
N VAL A 238 3.63 -15.75 -14.33
CA VAL A 238 4.54 -14.98 -13.46
C VAL A 238 3.77 -14.46 -12.25
N ASP A 239 4.25 -14.81 -11.07
CA ASP A 239 3.77 -14.28 -9.80
C ASP A 239 4.69 -13.18 -9.25
N VAL A 240 4.27 -12.57 -8.14
CA VAL A 240 5.02 -11.50 -7.48
C VAL A 240 6.36 -12.00 -6.94
N ALA A 241 6.39 -13.20 -6.39
CA ALA A 241 7.63 -13.79 -5.86
C ALA A 241 8.69 -13.92 -6.94
N THR A 242 8.29 -14.32 -8.15
CA THR A 242 9.20 -14.39 -9.31
C THR A 242 9.75 -13.00 -9.65
N SER A 243 8.89 -11.98 -9.74
CA SER A 243 9.31 -10.62 -10.05
C SER A 243 10.28 -10.06 -9.00
N MET A 244 10.01 -10.33 -7.73
CA MET A 244 10.89 -9.89 -6.64
C MET A 244 12.24 -10.60 -6.67
N ALA A 245 12.26 -11.89 -6.99
CA ALA A 245 13.50 -12.66 -7.14
C ALA A 245 14.35 -12.14 -8.30
N GLU A 246 13.74 -11.81 -9.43
CA GLU A 246 14.46 -11.21 -10.57
C GLU A 246 15.15 -9.91 -10.18
N PHE A 247 14.44 -9.04 -9.47
CA PHE A 247 15.01 -7.78 -8.98
C PHE A 247 16.12 -8.02 -7.95
N ALA A 248 15.89 -8.88 -6.97
CA ALA A 248 16.86 -9.18 -5.93
C ALA A 248 18.17 -9.78 -6.47
N LEU A 249 18.08 -10.58 -7.52
CA LEU A 249 19.24 -11.24 -8.14
C LEU A 249 19.95 -10.34 -9.17
N GLY A 250 19.50 -9.10 -9.35
CA GLY A 250 20.12 -8.16 -10.28
C GLY A 250 19.85 -8.45 -11.76
N GLN A 251 18.81 -9.20 -12.06
CA GLN A 251 18.41 -9.53 -13.44
C GLN A 251 17.71 -8.36 -14.13
N CYS A 252 17.28 -7.37 -13.38
CA CYS A 252 16.61 -6.17 -13.87
C CYS A 252 16.95 -4.97 -13.00
N ALA A 253 16.68 -3.77 -13.53
CA ALA A 253 16.99 -2.51 -12.85
C ALA A 253 15.80 -1.91 -12.12
N MET A 254 14.58 -2.23 -12.51
CA MET A 254 13.37 -1.54 -12.08
C MET A 254 12.21 -2.51 -11.86
N VAL A 255 11.29 -2.13 -10.96
CA VAL A 255 10.01 -2.82 -10.77
C VAL A 255 9.00 -1.85 -10.17
N GLN A 256 7.75 -1.87 -10.63
CA GLN A 256 6.68 -1.16 -9.94
C GLN A 256 6.24 -1.97 -8.74
N ASN A 257 6.42 -1.45 -7.55
CA ASN A 257 5.93 -2.04 -6.31
C ASN A 257 5.96 -0.98 -5.19
N GLY A 258 5.64 -1.38 -3.98
CA GLY A 258 5.54 -0.49 -2.83
C GLY A 258 6.63 -0.68 -1.79
N ASN A 259 6.57 0.16 -0.75
CA ASN A 259 7.55 0.12 0.34
C ASN A 259 7.55 -1.21 1.11
N TRP A 260 6.47 -1.98 1.04
CA TRP A 260 6.39 -3.33 1.60
C TRP A 260 7.28 -4.36 0.87
N ALA A 261 7.80 -4.02 -0.29
CA ALA A 261 8.57 -4.95 -1.11
C ALA A 261 9.99 -5.20 -0.60
N TRP A 262 10.51 -4.37 0.29
CA TRP A 262 11.90 -4.52 0.75
C TRP A 262 12.17 -5.91 1.35
N SER A 263 11.32 -6.39 2.24
CA SER A 263 11.47 -7.73 2.83
C SER A 263 11.38 -8.83 1.77
N GLN A 264 10.50 -8.66 0.79
CA GLN A 264 10.35 -9.61 -0.33
C GLN A 264 11.59 -9.67 -1.23
N ILE A 265 12.40 -8.64 -1.21
CA ILE A 265 13.66 -8.54 -1.97
C ILE A 265 14.83 -8.99 -1.10
N SER A 266 14.95 -8.43 0.10
CA SER A 266 16.10 -8.65 0.99
C SER A 266 16.19 -10.09 1.47
N GLU A 267 15.08 -10.79 1.59
CA GLU A 267 15.01 -12.19 2.07
C GLU A 267 15.24 -13.23 0.96
N VAL A 268 15.36 -12.80 -0.30
CA VAL A 268 15.67 -13.73 -1.41
C VAL A 268 17.09 -14.26 -1.24
N ASP A 269 17.23 -15.58 -1.30
CA ASP A 269 18.54 -16.23 -1.28
C ASP A 269 19.39 -15.72 -2.45
N GLY A 270 20.58 -15.20 -2.14
CA GLY A 270 21.46 -14.64 -3.15
C GLY A 270 21.16 -13.20 -3.52
N ASN A 271 20.31 -12.49 -2.76
CA ASN A 271 20.03 -11.08 -2.98
C ASN A 271 21.31 -10.26 -3.12
N THR A 272 21.37 -9.47 -4.19
CA THR A 272 22.51 -8.60 -4.53
C THR A 272 22.22 -7.12 -4.29
N VAL A 273 20.98 -6.76 -3.95
CA VAL A 273 20.54 -5.37 -3.78
C VAL A 273 20.84 -4.91 -2.36
N LYS A 274 21.67 -3.88 -2.24
CA LYS A 274 21.99 -3.28 -0.95
C LYS A 274 20.92 -2.27 -0.54
N ALA A 275 20.74 -2.08 0.76
CA ALA A 275 19.80 -1.11 1.30
C ALA A 275 20.07 0.32 0.80
N GLU A 276 21.33 0.71 0.65
CA GLU A 276 21.70 2.03 0.14
C GLU A 276 21.43 2.23 -1.36
N ASP A 277 21.20 1.15 -2.10
CA ASP A 277 21.01 1.20 -3.56
C ASP A 277 19.53 1.06 -4.00
N ILE A 278 18.63 0.71 -3.10
CA ILE A 278 17.23 0.59 -3.45
C ILE A 278 16.50 1.92 -3.23
N LYS A 279 15.84 2.41 -4.27
CA LYS A 279 15.24 3.74 -4.27
C LYS A 279 13.92 3.75 -5.05
N PHE A 280 13.17 4.84 -4.90
CA PHE A 280 11.93 5.08 -5.64
C PHE A 280 12.07 6.22 -6.64
N MET A 281 11.33 6.12 -7.73
CA MET A 281 10.95 7.26 -8.56
C MET A 281 9.44 7.20 -8.84
N PRO A 282 8.80 8.35 -9.16
CA PRO A 282 7.39 8.34 -9.55
C PRO A 282 7.13 7.48 -10.78
N ILE A 283 5.91 7.02 -10.91
CA ILE A 283 5.41 6.44 -12.17
C ILE A 283 5.07 7.63 -13.08
N TYR A 284 6.02 8.10 -13.84
CA TYR A 284 5.82 9.25 -14.74
C TYR A 284 4.77 8.91 -15.78
N PHE A 285 3.54 9.34 -15.51
CA PHE A 285 2.34 8.93 -16.22
C PHE A 285 2.08 9.72 -17.50
N GLY A 286 2.80 10.82 -17.70
CA GLY A 286 2.67 11.65 -18.90
C GLY A 286 1.52 12.67 -18.83
N VAL A 287 1.03 12.97 -17.63
CA VAL A 287 -0.06 13.94 -17.42
C VAL A 287 0.42 15.18 -16.67
N ASP A 288 1.01 14.99 -15.50
CA ASP A 288 1.53 16.09 -14.67
C ASP A 288 2.88 15.69 -14.07
N ASP A 289 3.78 15.21 -14.90
CA ASP A 289 5.04 14.63 -14.50
C ASP A 289 5.93 15.58 -13.69
N GLU A 290 5.82 16.89 -13.96
CA GLU A 290 6.59 17.90 -13.25
C GLU A 290 6.25 17.94 -11.76
N ASN A 291 4.99 17.74 -11.41
CA ASN A 291 4.49 17.85 -10.04
C ASN A 291 4.28 16.50 -9.36
N GLU A 292 4.16 15.43 -10.12
CA GLU A 292 3.81 14.11 -9.60
C GLU A 292 4.89 13.53 -8.70
N GLY A 293 4.47 13.09 -7.50
CA GLY A 293 5.27 12.31 -6.57
C GLY A 293 4.93 10.82 -6.62
N LEU A 294 5.17 10.14 -5.52
CA LEU A 294 4.80 8.73 -5.37
C LEU A 294 3.29 8.59 -5.11
N CYS A 295 2.77 7.41 -5.35
CA CYS A 295 1.39 7.07 -5.02
C CYS A 295 1.31 6.69 -3.54
N THR A 296 0.85 7.63 -2.71
CA THR A 296 0.92 7.53 -1.26
C THR A 296 -0.47 7.60 -0.65
N GLY A 297 -0.76 6.67 0.25
CA GLY A 297 -2.06 6.61 0.91
C GLY A 297 -2.11 5.50 1.94
N THR A 298 -3.33 5.07 2.25
CA THR A 298 -3.56 4.00 3.20
C THR A 298 -4.87 3.28 2.89
N GLU A 299 -4.94 2.02 3.26
CA GLU A 299 -6.16 1.22 3.29
C GLU A 299 -6.32 0.51 4.65
N ASN A 300 -5.59 0.99 5.66
CA ASN A 300 -5.59 0.41 7.00
C ASN A 300 -6.07 1.46 7.99
N PHE A 301 -7.34 1.38 8.37
CA PHE A 301 -7.97 2.33 9.28
C PHE A 301 -8.46 1.61 10.53
N TRP A 302 -8.06 2.10 11.69
CA TRP A 302 -8.61 1.63 12.96
C TRP A 302 -10.02 2.18 13.18
N CYS A 303 -10.92 1.28 13.56
CA CYS A 303 -12.26 1.62 14.03
C CYS A 303 -12.47 1.05 15.43
N ILE A 304 -13.09 1.82 16.31
CA ILE A 304 -13.50 1.35 17.64
C ILE A 304 -14.97 0.94 17.56
N ASN A 305 -15.30 -0.23 18.10
CA ASN A 305 -16.65 -0.75 18.09
C ASN A 305 -17.56 0.10 19.00
N SER A 306 -18.49 0.82 18.38
CA SER A 306 -19.45 1.68 19.09
C SER A 306 -20.40 0.92 20.02
N GLN A 307 -20.55 -0.37 19.82
CA GLN A 307 -21.44 -1.24 20.61
C GLN A 307 -20.72 -1.95 21.76
N ALA A 308 -19.41 -1.75 21.90
CA ALA A 308 -18.67 -2.25 23.05
C ALA A 308 -19.08 -1.52 24.33
N SER A 309 -18.74 -2.08 25.48
CA SER A 309 -19.00 -1.41 26.75
C SER A 309 -18.21 -0.10 26.86
N LYS A 310 -18.70 0.82 27.66
CA LYS A 310 -18.07 2.12 27.90
C LYS A 310 -16.64 1.94 28.40
N GLU A 311 -16.41 0.96 29.27
CA GLU A 311 -15.10 0.64 29.83
C GLU A 311 -14.15 0.09 28.76
N ASP A 312 -14.64 -0.79 27.88
CA ASP A 312 -13.86 -1.35 26.79
C ASP A 312 -13.52 -0.31 25.72
N ILE A 313 -14.46 0.58 25.42
CA ILE A 313 -14.20 1.72 24.50
C ILE A 313 -13.07 2.60 25.06
N GLN A 314 -13.14 2.95 26.34
CA GLN A 314 -12.10 3.79 26.95
C GLN A 314 -10.76 3.07 27.02
N ALA A 315 -10.74 1.79 27.37
CA ALA A 315 -9.52 0.98 27.36
C ALA A 315 -8.90 0.92 25.97
N THR A 316 -9.72 0.79 24.93
CA THR A 316 -9.24 0.76 23.54
C THR A 316 -8.68 2.12 23.11
N LYS A 317 -9.34 3.22 23.45
CA LYS A 317 -8.81 4.58 23.23
C LYS A 317 -7.46 4.77 23.91
N ASP A 318 -7.34 4.33 25.17
CA ASP A 318 -6.09 4.45 25.93
C ASP A 318 -4.95 3.62 25.32
N PHE A 319 -5.27 2.43 24.83
CA PHE A 319 -4.30 1.57 24.14
C PHE A 319 -3.77 2.25 22.86
N LEU A 320 -4.65 2.79 22.04
CA LEU A 320 -4.27 3.49 20.80
C LEU A 320 -3.49 4.78 21.11
N THR A 321 -3.85 5.49 22.17
CA THR A 321 -3.11 6.68 22.63
C THR A 321 -1.70 6.30 23.06
N TRP A 322 -1.54 5.20 23.79
CA TRP A 322 -0.22 4.69 24.15
C TRP A 322 0.64 4.36 22.93
N LEU A 323 0.07 3.67 21.94
CA LEU A 323 0.77 3.32 20.69
C LEU A 323 1.24 4.54 19.91
N THR A 324 0.54 5.66 20.03
CA THR A 324 0.78 6.86 19.20
C THR A 324 1.42 8.02 19.94
N THR A 325 1.58 7.94 21.26
CA THR A 325 2.15 9.04 22.05
C THR A 325 3.27 8.62 23.01
N ASP A 326 3.25 7.39 23.52
CA ASP A 326 4.26 6.90 24.43
C ASP A 326 5.52 6.45 23.69
N SER A 327 6.71 6.69 24.25
CA SER A 327 7.97 6.34 23.59
C SER A 327 8.10 4.85 23.30
N GLU A 328 7.67 3.99 24.23
CA GLU A 328 7.69 2.53 24.04
C GLU A 328 6.63 2.09 23.03
N GLY A 329 5.42 2.61 23.16
CA GLY A 329 4.31 2.32 22.22
C GLY A 329 4.66 2.74 20.79
N LYS A 330 5.19 3.95 20.62
CA LYS A 330 5.62 4.45 19.30
C LYS A 330 6.74 3.60 18.72
N ALA A 331 7.69 3.13 19.56
CA ALA A 331 8.78 2.27 19.10
C ALA A 331 8.25 0.96 18.49
N TYR A 332 7.22 0.35 19.07
CA TYR A 332 6.56 -0.80 18.46
C TYR A 332 5.93 -0.46 17.11
N MET A 333 5.43 0.74 16.94
CA MET A 333 4.82 1.17 15.70
C MET A 333 5.84 1.36 14.58
N TYR A 334 6.92 2.13 14.84
CA TYR A 334 7.81 2.56 13.76
C TYR A 334 9.02 1.66 13.52
N LYS A 335 9.50 0.91 14.52
CA LYS A 335 10.67 0.05 14.29
C LYS A 335 10.40 -0.98 13.21
N SER A 336 11.44 -1.31 12.45
CA SER A 336 11.34 -2.32 11.41
C SER A 336 10.93 -3.67 11.99
N THR A 337 10.37 -4.54 11.14
CA THR A 337 10.00 -5.89 11.56
C THR A 337 11.21 -6.71 12.00
N ASP A 338 12.39 -6.44 11.45
CA ASP A 338 13.65 -7.06 11.87
C ASP A 338 14.04 -6.67 13.31
N ASP A 339 13.62 -5.50 13.77
CA ASP A 339 13.86 -4.97 15.09
C ASP A 339 12.67 -5.18 16.06
N GLY A 340 11.72 -6.02 15.67
CA GLY A 340 10.56 -6.38 16.50
C GLY A 340 9.39 -5.41 16.45
N GLY A 341 9.42 -4.44 15.55
CA GLY A 341 8.34 -3.47 15.35
C GLY A 341 7.38 -3.84 14.24
N LEU A 342 6.38 -2.98 14.03
CA LEU A 342 5.39 -3.15 12.98
C LEU A 342 5.85 -2.57 11.62
N GLY A 343 6.92 -1.78 11.62
CA GLY A 343 7.42 -1.11 10.42
C GLY A 343 6.45 -0.08 9.85
N ASN A 344 5.61 0.50 10.68
CA ASN A 344 4.59 1.45 10.24
C ASN A 344 5.16 2.84 10.03
N ALA A 345 4.71 3.50 8.98
CA ALA A 345 4.88 4.93 8.81
C ALA A 345 3.65 5.63 9.39
N ALA A 346 3.70 5.92 10.68
CA ALA A 346 2.55 6.45 11.41
C ALA A 346 2.27 7.91 10.99
N PRO A 347 1.04 8.22 10.58
CA PRO A 347 0.69 9.57 10.09
C PRO A 347 0.28 10.53 11.23
N PHE A 348 1.03 10.52 12.33
CA PHE A 348 0.72 11.32 13.51
C PHE A 348 1.83 12.32 13.82
N THR A 349 1.45 13.53 14.24
CA THR A 349 2.39 14.61 14.61
C THR A 349 3.25 14.26 15.81
N THR A 350 2.87 13.25 16.56
CA THR A 350 3.59 12.76 17.76
C THR A 350 4.84 11.95 17.44
N PHE A 351 5.04 11.57 16.18
CA PHE A 351 6.25 10.86 15.73
C PHE A 351 7.25 11.86 15.17
N GLY A 352 8.44 11.92 15.76
CA GLY A 352 9.54 12.75 15.29
C GLY A 352 10.31 12.10 14.15
N GLU A 353 11.27 12.84 13.55
CA GLU A 353 12.07 12.33 12.44
C GLU A 353 12.92 11.10 12.83
N ASP A 354 13.32 10.99 14.08
CA ASP A 354 14.06 9.86 14.62
C ASP A 354 13.15 8.68 15.01
N GLU A 355 11.84 8.86 14.88
CA GLU A 355 10.83 7.83 15.18
C GLU A 355 10.18 7.34 13.87
N ARG A 356 11.02 6.99 12.91
CA ARG A 356 10.65 6.48 11.60
C ARG A 356 11.34 5.15 11.33
N SER A 357 10.73 4.29 10.51
CA SER A 357 11.35 3.04 10.08
C SER A 357 12.68 3.30 9.38
N SER A 358 13.69 2.49 9.67
CA SER A 358 14.98 2.50 8.97
C SER A 358 14.98 1.66 7.69
N ASP A 359 13.85 1.03 7.37
CA ASP A 359 13.64 0.31 6.12
C ASP A 359 13.94 1.24 4.93
N PRO A 360 14.81 0.85 3.98
CA PRO A 360 15.26 1.75 2.93
C PRO A 360 14.15 2.29 2.04
N LEU A 361 13.10 1.52 1.80
CA LEU A 361 11.95 2.01 1.03
C LEU A 361 11.04 2.93 1.84
N ALA A 362 10.97 2.76 3.16
CA ALA A 362 10.30 3.72 4.03
C ALA A 362 11.07 5.04 4.08
N VAL A 363 12.39 5.00 4.15
CA VAL A 363 13.26 6.19 4.09
C VAL A 363 13.02 6.96 2.79
N GLU A 364 12.96 6.26 1.66
CA GLU A 364 12.67 6.86 0.36
C GLU A 364 11.26 7.47 0.30
N MET A 365 10.28 6.81 0.88
CA MET A 365 8.90 7.32 0.97
C MET A 365 8.87 8.68 1.65
N TYR A 366 9.48 8.81 2.82
CA TYR A 366 9.54 10.09 3.54
C TYR A 366 10.26 11.16 2.74
N LYS A 367 11.35 10.81 2.06
CA LYS A 367 12.09 11.73 1.20
C LYS A 367 11.19 12.32 0.11
N TRP A 368 10.38 11.49 -0.55
CA TRP A 368 9.44 11.95 -1.57
C TRP A 368 8.28 12.74 -1.00
N MET A 369 7.76 12.37 0.17
CA MET A 369 6.72 13.13 0.85
C MET A 369 7.19 14.55 1.22
N GLU A 370 8.46 14.70 1.53
CA GLU A 370 9.08 15.99 1.92
C GLU A 370 9.66 16.75 0.72
N SER A 371 9.61 16.19 -0.49
CA SER A 371 10.23 16.75 -1.70
C SER A 371 9.50 17.96 -2.31
N GLY A 372 8.28 18.25 -1.88
CA GLY A 372 7.42 19.24 -2.52
C GLY A 372 6.64 18.72 -3.72
N LYS A 373 6.87 17.48 -4.16
CA LYS A 373 6.06 16.84 -5.19
C LYS A 373 4.70 16.43 -4.62
N THR A 374 3.68 16.39 -5.47
CA THR A 374 2.33 16.03 -5.08
C THR A 374 2.19 14.51 -4.99
N SER A 375 1.87 14.00 -3.81
CA SER A 375 1.52 12.59 -3.65
C SER A 375 0.23 12.27 -4.41
N VAL A 376 0.25 11.18 -5.15
CA VAL A 376 -0.95 10.67 -5.83
C VAL A 376 -1.76 9.88 -4.80
N SER A 377 -2.95 10.34 -4.50
CA SER A 377 -3.81 9.69 -3.51
C SER A 377 -4.33 8.34 -4.00
N TRP A 378 -4.62 7.45 -3.05
CA TRP A 378 -5.15 6.12 -3.34
C TRP A 378 -6.67 6.20 -3.54
N ASN A 379 -7.09 6.18 -4.80
CA ASN A 379 -8.51 6.19 -5.16
C ASN A 379 -9.03 4.78 -5.50
N PHE A 380 -8.16 3.76 -5.51
CA PHE A 380 -8.57 2.40 -5.80
C PHE A 380 -9.53 1.82 -4.74
N THR A 381 -9.62 2.42 -3.57
CA THR A 381 -10.63 2.08 -2.55
C THR A 381 -12.05 2.45 -2.98
N THR A 382 -12.20 3.22 -4.05
CA THR A 382 -13.49 3.57 -4.66
C THR A 382 -13.82 2.72 -5.88
N PHE A 383 -12.93 1.83 -6.30
CA PHE A 383 -13.20 0.91 -7.42
C PHE A 383 -14.40 0.02 -7.10
N PRO A 384 -15.20 -0.37 -8.10
CA PRO A 384 -16.50 -0.98 -7.87
C PRO A 384 -16.48 -2.23 -6.99
N SER A 385 -15.58 -3.17 -7.25
CA SER A 385 -15.54 -4.46 -6.55
C SER A 385 -14.25 -5.23 -6.83
N GLN A 386 -14.03 -6.30 -6.08
CA GLN A 386 -12.95 -7.24 -6.41
C GLN A 386 -13.20 -7.95 -7.74
N THR A 387 -14.45 -8.24 -8.08
CA THR A 387 -14.82 -8.82 -9.39
C THR A 387 -14.41 -7.90 -10.54
N PHE A 388 -14.66 -6.60 -10.41
CA PHE A 388 -14.19 -5.60 -11.38
C PHE A 388 -12.67 -5.67 -11.57
N LYS A 389 -11.92 -5.73 -10.49
CA LYS A 389 -10.46 -5.81 -10.51
C LYS A 389 -9.98 -7.11 -11.16
N ASP A 390 -10.57 -8.24 -10.78
CA ASP A 390 -10.21 -9.54 -11.34
C ASP A 390 -10.49 -9.62 -12.85
N ASP A 391 -11.62 -9.09 -13.28
CA ASP A 391 -11.99 -9.02 -14.70
C ASP A 391 -11.05 -8.11 -15.48
N PHE A 392 -10.66 -6.98 -14.87
CA PHE A 392 -9.67 -6.08 -15.47
C PHE A 392 -8.32 -6.79 -15.64
N GLY A 393 -7.84 -7.48 -14.61
CA GLY A 393 -6.61 -8.26 -14.68
C GLY A 393 -6.65 -9.36 -15.73
N ALA A 394 -7.76 -10.06 -15.86
CA ALA A 394 -7.97 -11.07 -16.91
C ALA A 394 -7.92 -10.47 -18.31
N ALA A 395 -8.53 -9.29 -18.49
CA ALA A 395 -8.47 -8.58 -19.78
C ALA A 395 -7.04 -8.12 -20.12
N LEU A 396 -6.27 -7.67 -19.13
CA LEU A 396 -4.86 -7.32 -19.33
C LEU A 396 -4.02 -8.53 -19.76
N LEU A 397 -4.29 -9.70 -19.21
CA LEU A 397 -3.62 -10.93 -19.61
C LEU A 397 -3.96 -11.30 -21.06
N GLU A 398 -5.23 -11.20 -21.46
CA GLU A 398 -5.65 -11.41 -22.86
C GLU A 398 -4.99 -10.40 -23.80
N TYR A 399 -4.87 -9.16 -23.38
CA TYR A 399 -4.13 -8.13 -24.12
C TYR A 399 -2.66 -8.51 -24.29
N ALA A 400 -1.99 -8.92 -23.20
CA ALA A 400 -0.60 -9.33 -23.25
C ALA A 400 -0.37 -10.54 -24.17
N ASN A 401 -1.32 -11.45 -24.20
CA ASN A 401 -1.28 -12.64 -25.06
C ASN A 401 -1.65 -12.36 -26.52
N GLY A 402 -2.06 -11.13 -26.86
CA GLY A 402 -2.45 -10.75 -28.20
C GLY A 402 -3.87 -11.18 -28.59
N ASN A 403 -4.69 -11.63 -27.64
CA ASN A 403 -6.04 -12.14 -27.87
C ASN A 403 -7.12 -11.06 -27.72
N MET A 404 -6.77 -9.89 -27.20
CA MET A 404 -7.69 -8.76 -27.00
C MET A 404 -6.98 -7.45 -27.32
N SER A 405 -7.65 -6.56 -28.07
CA SER A 405 -7.13 -5.21 -28.30
C SER A 405 -7.25 -4.38 -27.01
N PHE A 406 -6.42 -3.37 -26.86
CA PHE A 406 -6.53 -2.48 -25.72
C PHE A 406 -7.84 -1.67 -25.73
N ASP A 407 -8.36 -1.34 -26.92
CA ASP A 407 -9.68 -0.70 -27.07
C ASP A 407 -10.79 -1.53 -26.42
N LYS A 408 -10.72 -2.85 -26.53
CA LYS A 408 -11.68 -3.76 -25.87
C LYS A 408 -11.47 -3.79 -24.35
N VAL A 409 -10.23 -3.75 -23.89
CA VAL A 409 -9.92 -3.64 -22.45
C VAL A 409 -10.54 -2.36 -21.88
N GLU A 410 -10.30 -1.23 -22.55
CA GLU A 410 -10.85 0.08 -22.17
C GLU A 410 -12.38 0.05 -22.12
N LYS A 411 -13.02 -0.48 -23.14
CA LYS A 411 -14.48 -0.59 -23.18
C LYS A 411 -15.02 -1.44 -22.03
N GLN A 412 -14.40 -2.58 -21.77
CA GLN A 412 -14.80 -3.45 -20.67
C GLN A 412 -14.70 -2.74 -19.31
N VAL A 413 -13.63 -1.99 -19.08
CA VAL A 413 -13.41 -1.24 -17.83
C VAL A 413 -14.52 -0.20 -17.64
N VAL A 414 -14.82 0.57 -18.68
CA VAL A 414 -15.88 1.61 -18.64
C VAL A 414 -17.25 0.98 -18.40
N ASP A 415 -17.60 -0.05 -19.15
CA ASP A 415 -18.90 -0.70 -19.09
C ASP A 415 -19.12 -1.39 -17.73
N GLU A 416 -18.13 -2.11 -17.25
CA GLU A 416 -18.24 -2.82 -15.98
C GLU A 416 -18.27 -1.88 -14.78
N TRP A 417 -17.47 -0.81 -14.81
CA TRP A 417 -17.53 0.24 -13.77
C TRP A 417 -18.96 0.80 -13.66
N ALA A 418 -19.55 1.22 -14.78
CA ALA A 418 -20.91 1.75 -14.80
C ALA A 418 -21.96 0.71 -14.38
N SER A 419 -21.79 -0.54 -14.78
CA SER A 419 -22.71 -1.63 -14.43
C SER A 419 -22.73 -1.91 -12.94
N GLU A 420 -21.59 -1.83 -12.26
CA GLU A 420 -21.48 -2.15 -10.84
C GLU A 420 -21.75 -0.94 -9.92
N LYS A 421 -21.46 0.27 -10.36
CA LYS A 421 -21.62 1.51 -9.54
C LYS A 421 -22.73 2.44 -10.03
N GLY A 422 -23.06 2.33 -11.30
CA GLY A 422 -24.04 3.21 -11.92
C GLY A 422 -25.50 2.99 -11.56
#